data_49b82737a5516a13278a1e6206bf616e
#
_entry.id   49b82737a5516a13278a1e6206bf616e
#
_cell.length_a   1.000
_cell.length_b   1.000
_cell.length_c   1.000
_cell.angle_alpha   90.00
_cell.angle_beta   90.00
_cell.angle_gamma   90.00
#
_symmetry.space_group_name_H-M   'P 1'
#
loop_
_entity.id
_entity.type
_entity.pdbx_description
1 polymer ?
#
loop_
_entity_poly.entity_id
_entity_poly.type
_entity_poly.pdbx_seq_one_letter_code
_entity_poly.pdbx_strand_id
1 'polypeptide(L)'
;MTESQDLAAFVEAAKLNDASPEAVEQLKIRVLDTVGVAIGALDAEPIVAIRGLLEDLGGTEQSTLIGGGKTSPERAAFFNSALSRYLDFMDAYLAKGETNHPSDNFGAVLA
;
A
#
# COMPACT_ATOMS: atom_id res chain seq x y z
N MET A 1 -18.63 -19.88 -13.09
CA MET A 1 -17.55 -19.64 -12.10
C MET A 1 -18.13 -18.74 -11.01
N THR A 2 -17.55 -18.73 -9.83
CA THR A 2 -17.94 -17.75 -8.80
C THR A 2 -17.26 -16.41 -9.08
N GLU A 3 -17.79 -15.30 -8.57
CA GLU A 3 -17.19 -13.97 -8.72
C GLU A 3 -15.72 -13.96 -8.28
N SER A 4 -15.37 -14.68 -7.21
CA SER A 4 -13.97 -14.81 -6.75
C SER A 4 -13.08 -15.54 -7.77
N GLN A 5 -13.60 -16.54 -8.46
CA GLN A 5 -12.85 -17.25 -9.52
C GLN A 5 -12.68 -16.37 -10.75
N ASP A 6 -13.68 -15.58 -11.11
CA ASP A 6 -13.60 -14.65 -12.23
C ASP A 6 -12.59 -13.53 -11.93
N LEU A 7 -12.59 -12.98 -10.71
CA LEU A 7 -11.62 -12.00 -10.27
C LEU A 7 -10.19 -12.57 -10.25
N ALA A 8 -10.01 -13.77 -9.74
CA ALA A 8 -8.70 -14.44 -9.74
C ALA A 8 -8.16 -14.64 -11.15
N ALA A 9 -9.01 -15.11 -12.08
CA ALA A 9 -8.64 -15.28 -13.48
C ALA A 9 -8.28 -13.94 -14.15
N PHE A 10 -9.01 -12.87 -13.85
CA PHE A 10 -8.68 -11.53 -14.32
C PHE A 10 -7.30 -11.08 -13.81
N VAL A 11 -7.03 -11.22 -12.50
CA VAL A 11 -5.75 -10.80 -11.90
C VAL A 11 -4.59 -11.60 -12.50
N GLU A 12 -4.77 -12.93 -12.70
CA GLU A 12 -3.74 -13.79 -13.30
C GLU A 12 -3.42 -13.40 -14.75
N ALA A 13 -4.45 -13.01 -15.52
CA ALA A 13 -4.30 -12.64 -16.93
C ALA A 13 -3.83 -11.20 -17.12
N ALA A 14 -4.08 -10.28 -16.17
CA ALA A 14 -3.84 -8.86 -16.30
C ALA A 14 -2.35 -8.54 -16.48
N LYS A 15 -2.05 -7.66 -17.43
CA LYS A 15 -0.70 -7.17 -17.70
C LYS A 15 -0.69 -5.64 -17.70
N LEU A 16 0.41 -5.05 -17.29
CA LEU A 16 0.56 -3.59 -17.32
C LEU A 16 0.30 -3.00 -18.72
N ASN A 17 0.70 -3.72 -19.77
CA ASN A 17 0.51 -3.28 -21.16
C ASN A 17 -0.96 -3.27 -21.62
N ASP A 18 -1.87 -3.89 -20.85
CA ASP A 18 -3.31 -3.85 -21.14
C ASP A 18 -3.97 -2.59 -20.58
N ALA A 19 -3.27 -1.88 -19.70
CA ALA A 19 -3.74 -0.60 -19.16
C ALA A 19 -3.53 0.53 -20.18
N SER A 20 -4.49 1.47 -20.22
CA SER A 20 -4.30 2.66 -21.07
C SER A 20 -3.15 3.54 -20.56
N PRO A 21 -2.50 4.32 -21.43
CA PRO A 21 -1.46 5.27 -21.00
C PRO A 21 -1.93 6.22 -19.91
N GLU A 22 -3.18 6.66 -19.96
CA GLU A 22 -3.80 7.53 -18.96
C GLU A 22 -3.95 6.81 -17.61
N ALA A 23 -4.33 5.53 -17.62
CA ALA A 23 -4.44 4.73 -16.40
C ALA A 23 -3.07 4.53 -15.74
N VAL A 24 -2.03 4.26 -16.53
CA VAL A 24 -0.66 4.13 -16.04
C VAL A 24 -0.15 5.44 -15.45
N GLU A 25 -0.43 6.57 -16.08
CA GLU A 25 -0.01 7.88 -15.56
C GLU A 25 -0.76 8.23 -14.26
N GLN A 26 -2.05 7.97 -14.19
CA GLN A 26 -2.82 8.16 -12.95
C GLN A 26 -2.31 7.25 -11.82
N LEU A 27 -1.94 6.01 -12.12
CA LEU A 27 -1.34 5.11 -11.13
C LEU A 27 -0.02 5.68 -10.57
N LYS A 28 0.86 6.19 -11.43
CA LYS A 28 2.12 6.82 -11.00
C LYS A 28 1.88 8.00 -10.07
N ILE A 29 0.91 8.86 -10.40
CA ILE A 29 0.54 10.01 -9.56
C ILE A 29 0.05 9.51 -8.19
N ARG A 30 -0.84 8.50 -8.15
CA ARG A 30 -1.35 7.95 -6.89
C ARG A 30 -0.25 7.31 -6.04
N VAL A 31 0.64 6.56 -6.67
CA VAL A 31 1.79 5.95 -5.96
C VAL A 31 2.70 7.04 -5.39
N LEU A 32 3.03 8.08 -6.17
CA LEU A 32 3.85 9.19 -5.70
C LEU A 32 3.20 9.92 -4.52
N ASP A 33 1.91 10.20 -4.61
CA ASP A 33 1.13 10.83 -3.55
C ASP A 33 1.14 9.98 -2.27
N THR A 34 0.84 8.69 -2.39
CA THR A 34 0.84 7.75 -1.26
C THR A 34 2.20 7.65 -0.58
N VAL A 35 3.29 7.61 -1.36
CA VAL A 35 4.66 7.62 -0.82
C VAL A 35 4.95 8.93 -0.10
N GLY A 36 4.52 10.06 -0.66
CA GLY A 36 4.66 11.38 -0.02
C GLY A 36 3.93 11.46 1.32
N VAL A 37 2.70 10.98 1.36
CA VAL A 37 1.89 10.90 2.60
C VAL A 37 2.57 9.99 3.63
N ALA A 38 3.06 8.83 3.21
CA ALA A 38 3.77 7.89 4.08
C ALA A 38 5.05 8.50 4.67
N ILE A 39 5.83 9.21 3.86
CA ILE A 39 7.04 9.93 4.35
C ILE A 39 6.66 11.01 5.36
N GLY A 40 5.58 11.75 5.11
CA GLY A 40 5.08 12.78 6.02
C GLY A 40 4.62 12.25 7.38
N ALA A 41 4.32 10.95 7.48
CA ALA A 41 3.85 10.29 8.69
C ALA A 41 4.99 9.68 9.56
N LEU A 42 6.23 9.66 9.08
CA LEU A 42 7.33 8.91 9.71
C LEU A 42 7.59 9.26 11.18
N ASP A 43 7.41 10.51 11.56
CA ASP A 43 7.67 10.99 12.92
C ASP A 43 6.41 10.98 13.82
N ALA A 44 5.31 10.46 13.32
CA ALA A 44 4.07 10.36 14.10
C ALA A 44 4.22 9.35 15.24
N GLU A 45 3.76 9.72 16.44
CA GLU A 45 3.90 8.90 17.65
C GLU A 45 3.45 7.43 17.46
N PRO A 46 2.27 7.13 16.88
CA PRO A 46 1.87 5.74 16.64
C PRO A 46 2.77 5.01 15.65
N ILE A 47 3.31 5.70 14.64
CA ILE A 47 4.20 5.12 13.65
C ILE A 47 5.56 4.78 14.27
N VAL A 48 6.10 5.66 15.11
CA VAL A 48 7.32 5.41 15.87
C VAL A 48 7.14 4.22 16.80
N ALA A 49 5.99 4.10 17.48
CA ALA A 49 5.68 2.97 18.34
C ALA A 49 5.61 1.64 17.56
N ILE A 50 4.96 1.63 16.37
CA ILE A 50 4.90 0.45 15.49
C ILE A 50 6.32 0.08 15.05
N ARG A 51 7.16 1.03 14.68
CA ARG A 51 8.55 0.76 14.27
C ARG A 51 9.34 0.09 15.41
N GLY A 52 9.26 0.61 16.63
CA GLY A 52 9.90 0.00 17.79
C GLY A 52 9.41 -1.44 18.04
N LEU A 53 8.11 -1.68 17.92
CA LEU A 53 7.55 -3.03 18.00
C LEU A 53 8.13 -3.97 16.94
N LEU A 54 8.28 -3.51 15.70
CA LEU A 54 8.84 -4.34 14.62
C LEU A 54 10.33 -4.65 14.86
N GLU A 55 11.09 -3.71 15.40
CA GLU A 55 12.49 -3.92 15.79
C GLU A 55 12.61 -4.98 16.90
N ASP A 56 11.76 -4.92 17.92
CA ASP A 56 11.72 -5.91 19.00
C ASP A 56 11.32 -7.31 18.50
N LEU A 57 10.39 -7.38 17.56
CA LEU A 57 9.92 -8.65 16.98
C LEU A 57 10.95 -9.26 16.00
N GLY A 58 11.84 -8.46 15.42
CA GLY A 58 12.78 -8.89 14.39
C GLY A 58 12.09 -9.35 13.10
N GLY A 59 12.64 -10.36 12.46
CA GLY A 59 12.13 -10.96 11.21
C GLY A 59 13.18 -11.06 10.13
N THR A 60 12.87 -11.80 9.05
CA THR A 60 13.74 -11.89 7.87
C THR A 60 13.71 -10.58 7.09
N GLU A 61 14.87 -10.08 6.71
CA GLU A 61 15.00 -8.80 5.98
C GLU A 61 14.67 -8.92 4.49
N GLN A 62 13.43 -9.28 4.17
CA GLN A 62 12.96 -9.51 2.80
C GLN A 62 12.33 -8.26 2.17
N SER A 63 11.50 -7.57 2.92
CA SER A 63 10.69 -6.44 2.42
C SER A 63 11.10 -5.11 3.04
N THR A 64 11.04 -4.05 2.23
CA THR A 64 11.51 -2.70 2.61
C THR A 64 10.45 -1.95 3.42
N LEU A 65 10.90 -1.32 4.50
CA LEU A 65 10.11 -0.34 5.25
C LEU A 65 10.31 1.07 4.65
N ILE A 66 9.25 1.79 4.41
CA ILE A 66 9.32 3.21 4.03
C ILE A 66 10.00 3.96 5.18
N GLY A 67 10.99 4.80 4.85
CA GLY A 67 11.84 5.48 5.84
C GLY A 67 13.07 4.69 6.26
N GLY A 68 13.29 3.49 5.69
CA GLY A 68 14.53 2.70 5.87
C GLY A 68 14.34 1.44 6.70
N GLY A 69 15.26 0.51 6.48
CA GLY A 69 15.24 -0.82 7.09
C GLY A 69 14.45 -1.85 6.29
N LYS A 70 14.54 -3.10 6.74
CA LYS A 70 13.83 -4.23 6.18
C LYS A 70 13.27 -5.13 7.28
N THR A 71 12.22 -5.87 6.96
CA THR A 71 11.60 -6.87 7.84
C THR A 71 10.91 -7.95 7.00
N SER A 72 10.15 -8.84 7.63
CA SER A 72 9.32 -9.81 6.91
C SER A 72 8.16 -9.15 6.16
N PRO A 73 7.67 -9.76 5.06
CA PRO A 73 6.65 -9.14 4.19
C PRO A 73 5.38 -8.71 4.93
N GLU A 74 4.85 -9.55 5.82
CA GLU A 74 3.62 -9.24 6.56
C GLU A 74 3.79 -8.02 7.49
N ARG A 75 4.97 -7.84 8.05
CA ARG A 75 5.30 -6.71 8.92
C ARG A 75 5.54 -5.45 8.10
N ALA A 76 6.21 -5.58 6.96
CA ALA A 76 6.38 -4.47 6.02
C ALA A 76 5.02 -3.99 5.49
N ALA A 77 4.13 -4.91 5.12
CA ALA A 77 2.76 -4.58 4.73
C ALA A 77 2.03 -3.80 5.82
N PHE A 78 2.08 -4.27 7.06
CA PHE A 78 1.45 -3.61 8.20
C PHE A 78 2.00 -2.19 8.42
N PHE A 79 3.32 -2.04 8.50
CA PHE A 79 3.96 -0.75 8.75
C PHE A 79 3.73 0.25 7.62
N ASN A 80 3.95 -0.17 6.37
CA ASN A 80 3.78 0.70 5.21
C ASN A 80 2.31 1.11 5.01
N SER A 81 1.36 0.23 5.32
CA SER A 81 -0.07 0.57 5.32
C SER A 81 -0.43 1.55 6.44
N ALA A 82 0.12 1.38 7.65
CA ALA A 82 -0.07 2.32 8.74
C ALA A 82 0.45 3.72 8.38
N LEU A 83 1.63 3.82 7.76
CA LEU A 83 2.19 5.07 7.25
C LEU A 83 1.28 5.75 6.23
N SER A 84 0.88 5.01 5.19
CA SER A 84 0.06 5.58 4.11
C SER A 84 -1.31 6.04 4.60
N ARG A 85 -1.81 5.43 5.69
CA ARG A 85 -3.14 5.70 6.25
C ARG A 85 -3.17 6.82 7.30
N TYR A 86 -2.06 7.07 8.00
CA TYR A 86 -2.05 7.88 9.21
C TYR A 86 -2.53 9.32 9.02
N LEU A 87 -2.07 10.01 7.97
CA LEU A 87 -2.43 11.41 7.73
C LEU A 87 -3.82 11.59 7.12
N ASP A 88 -4.47 10.52 6.72
CA ASP A 88 -5.80 10.50 6.09
C ASP A 88 -5.92 11.34 4.80
N PHE A 89 -4.80 11.56 4.11
CA PHE A 89 -4.74 12.15 2.76
C PHE A 89 -4.81 11.07 1.69
N MET A 90 -5.96 10.41 1.62
CA MET A 90 -6.15 9.24 0.77
C MET A 90 -6.78 9.64 -0.57
N ASP A 91 -6.41 8.91 -1.62
CA ASP A 91 -7.20 8.89 -2.84
C ASP A 91 -8.59 8.31 -2.55
N ALA A 92 -9.58 8.69 -3.34
CA ALA A 92 -10.93 8.18 -3.19
C ALA A 92 -11.49 7.72 -4.53
N TYR A 93 -12.05 6.51 -4.54
CA TYR A 93 -12.91 6.03 -5.60
C TYR A 93 -14.36 6.11 -5.14
N LEU A 94 -15.14 6.92 -5.84
CA LEU A 94 -16.54 7.16 -5.53
C LEU A 94 -17.41 6.28 -6.42
N ALA A 95 -18.13 5.35 -5.83
CA ALA A 95 -19.14 4.55 -6.50
C ALA A 95 -20.53 4.85 -5.94
N LYS A 96 -21.57 4.40 -6.60
CA LYS A 96 -22.95 4.59 -6.15
C LYS A 96 -23.17 3.87 -4.80
N GLY A 97 -23.26 4.66 -3.74
CA GLY A 97 -23.50 4.17 -2.38
C GLY A 97 -22.27 3.73 -1.60
N GLU A 98 -21.06 3.81 -2.17
CA GLU A 98 -19.83 3.38 -1.53
C GLU A 98 -18.63 4.27 -1.89
N THR A 99 -17.67 4.32 -0.99
CA THR A 99 -16.38 4.99 -1.21
C THR A 99 -15.27 4.04 -0.79
N ASN A 100 -14.25 3.90 -1.63
CA ASN A 100 -13.07 3.12 -1.35
C ASN A 100 -11.81 3.98 -1.49
N HIS A 101 -10.76 3.59 -0.80
CA HIS A 101 -9.42 4.18 -0.92
C HIS A 101 -8.46 3.15 -1.54
N PRO A 102 -8.26 3.16 -2.87
CA PRO A 102 -7.40 2.19 -3.55
C PRO A 102 -5.98 2.12 -2.99
N SER A 103 -5.45 3.24 -2.48
CA SER A 103 -4.14 3.32 -1.83
C SER A 103 -4.03 2.50 -0.52
N ASP A 104 -5.13 2.05 0.08
CA ASP A 104 -5.10 1.12 1.23
C ASP A 104 -4.38 -0.19 0.90
N ASN A 105 -4.35 -0.58 -0.39
CA ASN A 105 -3.65 -1.77 -0.85
C ASN A 105 -2.13 -1.56 -1.04
N PHE A 106 -1.67 -0.31 -1.06
CA PHE A 106 -0.30 0.04 -1.43
C PHE A 106 0.75 -0.64 -0.55
N GLY A 107 0.58 -0.62 0.77
CA GLY A 107 1.51 -1.22 1.71
C GLY A 107 1.66 -2.73 1.52
N ALA A 108 0.56 -3.43 1.21
CA ALA A 108 0.56 -4.88 0.97
C ALA A 108 1.17 -5.24 -0.40
N VAL A 109 0.93 -4.42 -1.43
CA VAL A 109 1.49 -4.65 -2.78
C VAL A 109 2.99 -4.37 -2.81
N LEU A 110 3.47 -3.39 -2.01
CA LEU A 110 4.90 -3.03 -1.92
C LEU A 110 5.71 -4.06 -1.15
N ALA A 111 5.09 -4.78 -0.23
CA ALA A 111 5.75 -5.76 0.64
C ALA A 111 6.07 -7.08 -0.07
#